data_6dbef7271d9eb460c1325b86d07a7f00
#
_entry.id   6dbef7271d9eb460c1325b86d07a7f00
#
_cell.length_a   1.000
_cell.length_b   1.000
_cell.length_c   1.000
_cell.angle_alpha   90.00
_cell.angle_beta   90.00
_cell.angle_gamma   90.00
#
_symmetry.space_group_name_H-M   'P 1'
#
loop_
_entity.id
_entity.type
_entity.pdbx_description
1 polymer ?
#
loop_
_entity_poly.entity_id
_entity_poly.type
_entity_poly.pdbx_seq_one_letter_code
_entity_poly.pdbx_strand_id
1 'polypeptide(L)'
;MEFRDLKKQYQVLREELDRAVLGAMASGAYIMGPQVRELEQQLAEYVGVKHCLTCANGTDALTLALKAWGIGPGDAVFVPDFTFFSSAEVVPLEGATPVFVDVFEETFNIDAVDLERAVKEVLAEGRLRPRVVVAVDLFGLPADYQAVRAVADRYGLLVLEDGAQGFGGSIQMADQVGHDGNVIPGASHVLAGCDRPSKRACSFGDIATTSFFPAKPLGCYGDGGAVFTDNDEWAALINSYRVHGKGTFKYDNVRIGLNSRLDTVQAAILQVKLKAFAEYELDDINAAAEKYTERLKDIVATPVIPTGFRSSWAQYTIKLKDAAQRDALQAALKAEGIPSMVYYPKPLHLQTAFADPHVGLRPPQDDKGTVRVHQDDKGRFVLPQDDSLSFRAEPQAESRNLNLCPVATSLCSRVLSLPLHPYITEEQIDTVCNAIRKVLR
;
A
#
# COMPACT_ATOMS: atom_id res chain seq x y z
N MET A 1 4.04 26.93 -4.05
CA MET A 1 3.00 25.90 -3.79
C MET A 1 3.70 24.61 -3.38
N GLU A 2 3.18 23.90 -2.39
CA GLU A 2 3.71 22.58 -1.99
C GLU A 2 2.89 21.46 -2.67
N PHE A 3 3.51 20.31 -2.95
CA PHE A 3 2.80 19.14 -3.49
C PHE A 3 1.85 18.53 -2.43
N ARG A 4 2.33 18.45 -1.18
CA ARG A 4 1.57 18.15 0.03
C ARG A 4 2.07 19.08 1.15
N ASP A 5 1.22 19.96 1.65
CA ASP A 5 1.64 21.03 2.57
C ASP A 5 1.62 20.57 4.03
N LEU A 6 2.65 19.80 4.41
CA LEU A 6 2.84 19.36 5.80
C LEU A 6 3.18 20.50 6.75
N LYS A 7 3.76 21.60 6.25
CA LYS A 7 4.05 22.79 7.07
C LYS A 7 2.77 23.47 7.48
N LYS A 8 1.82 23.60 6.54
CA LYS A 8 0.51 24.18 6.83
C LYS A 8 -0.27 23.32 7.81
N GLN A 9 -0.26 21.98 7.63
CA GLN A 9 -0.88 21.05 8.57
C GLN A 9 -0.32 21.24 10.00
N TYR A 10 1.03 21.30 10.14
CA TYR A 10 1.65 21.56 11.44
C TYR A 10 1.21 22.90 12.03
N GLN A 11 1.16 23.97 11.23
CA GLN A 11 0.72 25.29 11.71
C GLN A 11 -0.70 25.28 12.26
N VAL A 12 -1.61 24.55 11.59
CA VAL A 12 -3.02 24.43 12.02
C VAL A 12 -3.14 23.62 13.32
N LEU A 13 -2.42 22.51 13.41
CA LEU A 13 -2.51 21.58 14.55
C LEU A 13 -1.47 21.84 15.65
N ARG A 14 -0.71 22.93 15.56
CA ARG A 14 0.51 23.18 16.35
C ARG A 14 0.32 23.00 17.84
N GLU A 15 -0.69 23.62 18.42
CA GLU A 15 -0.86 23.61 19.89
C GLU A 15 -1.12 22.20 20.42
N GLU A 16 -1.92 21.40 19.71
CA GLU A 16 -2.22 20.02 20.09
C GLU A 16 -1.01 19.12 19.85
N LEU A 17 -0.31 19.29 18.73
CA LEU A 17 0.89 18.51 18.38
C LEU A 17 2.04 18.79 19.35
N ASP A 18 2.36 20.05 19.63
CA ASP A 18 3.44 20.41 20.56
C ASP A 18 3.16 19.84 21.95
N ARG A 19 1.91 19.95 22.44
CA ARG A 19 1.50 19.37 23.72
C ARG A 19 1.64 17.86 23.76
N ALA A 20 1.20 17.15 22.70
CA ALA A 20 1.27 15.69 22.61
C ALA A 20 2.72 15.20 22.58
N VAL A 21 3.57 15.82 21.75
CA VAL A 21 5.00 15.49 21.62
C VAL A 21 5.73 15.74 22.93
N LEU A 22 5.59 16.91 23.53
CA LEU A 22 6.24 17.26 24.80
C LEU A 22 5.77 16.35 25.93
N GLY A 23 4.49 15.98 25.96
CA GLY A 23 3.94 15.02 26.92
C GLY A 23 4.56 13.63 26.77
N ALA A 24 4.68 13.12 25.54
CA ALA A 24 5.35 11.85 25.27
C ALA A 24 6.84 11.87 25.67
N MET A 25 7.55 12.97 25.36
CA MET A 25 8.96 13.14 25.74
C MET A 25 9.13 13.19 27.26
N ALA A 26 8.28 13.94 27.96
CA ALA A 26 8.34 14.08 29.42
C ALA A 26 8.05 12.76 30.17
N SER A 27 7.28 11.84 29.55
CA SER A 27 6.96 10.53 30.14
C SER A 27 8.13 9.59 30.25
N GLY A 28 9.17 9.72 29.41
CA GLY A 28 10.29 8.79 29.30
C GLY A 28 9.92 7.41 28.70
N ALA A 29 8.65 7.15 28.39
CA ALA A 29 8.18 5.88 27.83
C ALA A 29 8.21 5.91 26.28
N TYR A 30 9.40 5.95 25.69
CA TYR A 30 9.57 6.19 24.25
C TYR A 30 9.21 5.00 23.36
N ILE A 31 9.23 3.78 23.87
CA ILE A 31 8.94 2.55 23.12
C ILE A 31 7.75 1.83 23.76
N MET A 32 6.72 1.54 22.94
CA MET A 32 5.50 0.86 23.37
C MET A 32 4.83 1.52 24.59
N GLY A 33 4.89 2.85 24.66
CA GLY A 33 4.22 3.66 25.70
C GLY A 33 2.68 3.59 25.60
N PRO A 34 1.96 4.20 26.55
CA PRO A 34 0.50 4.17 26.57
C PRO A 34 -0.13 4.72 25.27
N GLN A 35 0.44 5.77 24.67
CA GLN A 35 -0.04 6.35 23.42
C GLN A 35 -0.07 5.37 22.26
N VAL A 36 0.84 4.40 22.23
CA VAL A 36 0.85 3.36 21.19
C VAL A 36 -0.40 2.49 21.30
N ARG A 37 -0.74 2.02 22.50
CA ARG A 37 -1.93 1.18 22.73
C ARG A 37 -3.24 1.94 22.49
N GLU A 38 -3.28 3.19 22.95
CA GLU A 38 -4.43 4.07 22.73
C GLU A 38 -4.65 4.35 21.24
N LEU A 39 -3.56 4.61 20.47
CA LEU A 39 -3.62 4.79 19.03
C LEU A 39 -4.09 3.49 18.34
N GLU A 40 -3.55 2.33 18.72
CA GLU A 40 -3.98 1.04 18.16
C GLU A 40 -5.49 0.81 18.34
N GLN A 41 -6.03 1.15 19.51
CA GLN A 41 -7.47 1.09 19.76
C GLN A 41 -8.24 2.08 18.89
N GLN A 42 -7.82 3.36 18.83
CA GLN A 42 -8.47 4.39 18.03
C GLN A 42 -8.47 4.04 16.53
N LEU A 43 -7.36 3.48 16.03
CA LEU A 43 -7.25 3.04 14.63
C LEU A 43 -8.16 1.84 14.35
N ALA A 44 -8.21 0.85 15.25
CA ALA A 44 -9.11 -0.30 15.11
C ALA A 44 -10.57 0.14 15.10
N GLU A 45 -10.98 1.03 16.00
CA GLU A 45 -12.32 1.63 16.06
C GLU A 45 -12.64 2.45 14.79
N TYR A 46 -11.68 3.27 14.33
CA TYR A 46 -11.87 4.07 13.12
C TYR A 46 -12.07 3.21 11.87
N VAL A 47 -11.28 2.16 11.72
CA VAL A 47 -11.35 1.23 10.59
C VAL A 47 -12.58 0.30 10.71
N GLY A 48 -12.95 -0.09 11.93
CA GLY A 48 -14.05 -1.01 12.22
C GLY A 48 -13.60 -2.48 12.22
N VAL A 49 -12.39 -2.76 12.76
CA VAL A 49 -11.82 -4.10 12.91
C VAL A 49 -11.44 -4.38 14.36
N LYS A 50 -11.21 -5.65 14.69
CA LYS A 50 -10.92 -6.07 16.06
C LYS A 50 -9.52 -5.69 16.53
N HIS A 51 -8.53 -5.80 15.65
CA HIS A 51 -7.12 -5.60 15.99
C HIS A 51 -6.44 -4.61 15.06
N CYS A 52 -5.69 -3.70 15.67
CA CYS A 52 -4.66 -2.89 15.01
C CYS A 52 -3.33 -3.07 15.75
N LEU A 53 -2.27 -3.34 15.00
CA LEU A 53 -0.92 -3.52 15.54
C LEU A 53 0.01 -2.58 14.79
N THR A 54 0.49 -1.53 15.45
CA THR A 54 1.43 -0.57 14.85
C THR A 54 2.82 -1.17 14.70
N CYS A 55 3.56 -0.74 13.69
CA CYS A 55 4.91 -1.18 13.37
C CYS A 55 5.77 -0.02 12.86
N ALA A 56 7.03 -0.31 12.52
CA ALA A 56 8.01 0.71 12.19
C ALA A 56 7.73 1.44 10.86
N ASN A 57 7.11 0.77 9.87
CA ASN A 57 6.80 1.34 8.55
C ASN A 57 5.82 0.44 7.78
N GLY A 58 5.35 0.91 6.62
CA GLY A 58 4.41 0.16 5.78
C GLY A 58 5.01 -1.10 5.15
N THR A 59 6.29 -1.11 4.81
CA THR A 59 6.99 -2.28 4.26
C THR A 59 7.05 -3.40 5.30
N ASP A 60 7.39 -3.06 6.54
CA ASP A 60 7.35 -4.02 7.65
C ASP A 60 5.93 -4.54 7.92
N ALA A 61 4.90 -3.69 7.74
CA ALA A 61 3.51 -4.11 7.90
C ALA A 61 3.14 -5.24 6.92
N LEU A 62 3.50 -5.10 5.63
CA LEU A 62 3.35 -6.14 4.61
C LEU A 62 4.15 -7.39 4.94
N THR A 63 5.42 -7.24 5.32
CA THR A 63 6.29 -8.35 5.75
C THR A 63 5.70 -9.12 6.93
N LEU A 64 5.18 -8.42 7.94
CA LEU A 64 4.56 -9.03 9.12
C LEU A 64 3.32 -9.85 8.76
N ALA A 65 2.52 -9.41 7.79
CA ALA A 65 1.37 -10.15 7.28
C ALA A 65 1.80 -11.46 6.60
N LEU A 66 2.78 -11.39 5.68
CA LEU A 66 3.31 -12.58 4.99
C LEU A 66 3.93 -13.57 5.98
N LYS A 67 4.68 -13.09 6.99
CA LYS A 67 5.22 -13.92 8.07
C LYS A 67 4.12 -14.59 8.90
N ALA A 68 3.06 -13.89 9.24
CA ALA A 68 1.95 -14.45 10.00
C ALA A 68 1.24 -15.59 9.25
N TRP A 69 1.21 -15.52 7.92
CA TRP A 69 0.67 -16.57 7.05
C TRP A 69 1.67 -17.66 6.68
N GLY A 70 2.93 -17.54 7.10
CA GLY A 70 3.99 -18.51 6.80
C GLY A 70 4.29 -18.58 5.30
N ILE A 71 4.19 -17.47 4.59
CA ILE A 71 4.53 -17.39 3.15
C ILE A 71 6.03 -17.57 2.99
N GLY A 72 6.43 -18.35 1.98
CA GLY A 72 7.82 -18.69 1.76
C GLY A 72 8.11 -19.38 0.41
N PRO A 73 9.24 -20.08 0.30
CA PRO A 73 9.65 -20.71 -0.94
C PRO A 73 8.59 -21.66 -1.52
N GLY A 74 8.36 -21.55 -2.83
CA GLY A 74 7.32 -22.30 -3.55
C GLY A 74 5.93 -21.69 -3.51
N ASP A 75 5.72 -20.59 -2.80
CA ASP A 75 4.47 -19.85 -2.81
C ASP A 75 4.48 -18.75 -3.88
N ALA A 76 3.34 -18.58 -4.56
CA ALA A 76 3.09 -17.45 -5.45
C ALA A 76 2.23 -16.41 -4.74
N VAL A 77 2.65 -15.14 -4.84
CA VAL A 77 1.92 -13.96 -4.36
C VAL A 77 1.62 -13.06 -5.55
N PHE A 78 0.33 -12.84 -5.82
CA PHE A 78 -0.14 -12.03 -6.94
C PHE A 78 -0.16 -10.55 -6.54
N VAL A 79 0.52 -9.69 -7.32
CA VAL A 79 0.74 -8.29 -6.99
C VAL A 79 0.42 -7.43 -8.21
N PRO A 80 -0.32 -6.31 -8.08
CA PRO A 80 -0.52 -5.41 -9.21
C PRO A 80 0.82 -4.84 -9.70
N ASP A 81 0.99 -4.78 -11.01
CA ASP A 81 2.25 -4.36 -11.65
C ASP A 81 2.45 -2.84 -11.62
N PHE A 82 1.36 -2.09 -11.42
CA PHE A 82 1.36 -0.63 -11.29
C PHE A 82 1.10 -0.23 -9.83
N THR A 83 2.16 -0.23 -9.02
CA THR A 83 2.11 0.16 -7.61
C THR A 83 3.49 0.60 -7.12
N PHE A 84 3.58 0.95 -5.84
CA PHE A 84 4.85 1.20 -5.16
C PHE A 84 5.63 -0.11 -4.98
N PHE A 85 6.95 -0.01 -4.99
CA PHE A 85 7.86 -1.16 -4.99
C PHE A 85 7.64 -2.10 -3.79
N SER A 86 7.33 -1.55 -2.60
CA SER A 86 7.15 -2.33 -1.37
C SER A 86 6.06 -3.40 -1.47
N SER A 87 4.98 -3.17 -2.24
CA SER A 87 3.91 -4.17 -2.40
C SER A 87 4.43 -5.49 -2.96
N ALA A 88 5.53 -5.47 -3.72
CA ALA A 88 6.14 -6.66 -4.32
C ALA A 88 7.48 -7.06 -3.67
N GLU A 89 8.32 -6.11 -3.21
CA GLU A 89 9.65 -6.43 -2.67
C GLU A 89 9.61 -7.31 -1.44
N VAL A 90 8.54 -7.23 -0.64
CA VAL A 90 8.35 -8.06 0.55
C VAL A 90 8.18 -9.54 0.24
N VAL A 91 7.77 -9.88 -0.99
CA VAL A 91 7.53 -11.25 -1.41
C VAL A 91 8.83 -12.05 -1.52
N PRO A 92 9.85 -11.61 -2.29
CA PRO A 92 11.13 -12.30 -2.32
C PRO A 92 11.91 -12.20 -1.01
N LEU A 93 11.68 -11.20 -0.15
CA LEU A 93 12.26 -11.14 1.19
C LEU A 93 11.82 -12.33 2.07
N GLU A 94 10.62 -12.86 1.86
CA GLU A 94 10.15 -14.10 2.50
C GLU A 94 10.50 -15.36 1.68
N GLY A 95 11.18 -15.23 0.54
CA GLY A 95 11.58 -16.32 -0.34
C GLY A 95 10.45 -16.82 -1.25
N ALA A 96 9.33 -16.14 -1.31
CA ALA A 96 8.21 -16.43 -2.21
C ALA A 96 8.42 -15.77 -3.59
N THR A 97 7.56 -16.08 -4.54
CA THR A 97 7.64 -15.56 -5.92
C THR A 97 6.52 -14.58 -6.17
N PRO A 98 6.82 -13.30 -6.52
CA PRO A 98 5.80 -12.37 -6.97
C PRO A 98 5.33 -12.74 -8.39
N VAL A 99 4.02 -12.70 -8.60
CA VAL A 99 3.38 -12.87 -9.92
C VAL A 99 2.64 -11.57 -10.22
N PHE A 100 3.10 -10.88 -11.26
CA PHE A 100 2.53 -9.58 -11.60
C PHE A 100 1.21 -9.71 -12.34
N VAL A 101 0.26 -8.86 -11.96
CA VAL A 101 -1.12 -8.79 -12.47
C VAL A 101 -1.36 -7.39 -13.02
N ASP A 102 -2.03 -7.27 -14.17
CA ASP A 102 -2.34 -5.99 -14.76
C ASP A 102 -3.40 -5.23 -13.94
N VAL A 103 -3.63 -3.99 -14.30
CA VAL A 103 -4.52 -3.08 -13.58
C VAL A 103 -5.58 -2.50 -14.50
N PHE A 104 -6.69 -2.04 -13.94
CA PHE A 104 -7.67 -1.25 -14.69
C PHE A 104 -7.12 0.15 -15.02
N GLU A 105 -7.31 0.56 -16.26
CA GLU A 105 -6.87 1.89 -16.69
C GLU A 105 -7.59 3.03 -15.97
N GLU A 106 -8.86 2.85 -15.63
CA GLU A 106 -9.70 3.87 -15.03
C GLU A 106 -9.37 4.12 -13.56
N THR A 107 -9.17 3.03 -12.81
CA THR A 107 -9.00 3.07 -11.35
C THR A 107 -7.56 2.90 -10.89
N PHE A 108 -6.67 2.40 -11.78
CA PHE A 108 -5.28 2.00 -11.49
C PHE A 108 -5.15 0.78 -10.56
N ASN A 109 -6.25 0.23 -10.09
CA ASN A 109 -6.29 -0.90 -9.17
C ASN A 109 -6.26 -2.23 -9.92
N ILE A 110 -5.91 -3.30 -9.20
CA ILE A 110 -5.74 -4.66 -9.74
C ILE A 110 -6.96 -5.10 -10.59
N ASP A 111 -6.69 -5.67 -11.77
CA ASP A 111 -7.72 -6.27 -12.62
C ASP A 111 -7.99 -7.72 -12.15
N ALA A 112 -9.21 -7.95 -11.63
CA ALA A 112 -9.62 -9.26 -11.14
C ALA A 112 -9.72 -10.32 -12.27
N VAL A 113 -9.95 -9.92 -13.53
CA VAL A 113 -9.96 -10.84 -14.68
C VAL A 113 -8.54 -11.30 -14.99
N ASP A 114 -7.58 -10.38 -14.99
CA ASP A 114 -6.18 -10.71 -15.17
C ASP A 114 -5.61 -11.49 -14.00
N LEU A 115 -6.05 -11.19 -12.76
CA LEU A 115 -5.73 -12.00 -11.58
C LEU A 115 -6.15 -13.46 -11.78
N GLU A 116 -7.39 -13.70 -12.21
CA GLU A 116 -7.86 -15.06 -12.44
C GLU A 116 -7.06 -15.78 -13.54
N ARG A 117 -6.67 -15.07 -14.61
CA ARG A 117 -5.78 -15.58 -15.66
C ARG A 117 -4.43 -16.00 -15.07
N ALA A 118 -3.79 -15.11 -14.32
CA ALA A 118 -2.49 -15.37 -13.70
C ALA A 118 -2.51 -16.56 -12.73
N VAL A 119 -3.58 -16.70 -11.92
CA VAL A 119 -3.76 -17.86 -11.03
C VAL A 119 -3.86 -19.15 -11.82
N LYS A 120 -4.65 -19.19 -12.91
CA LYS A 120 -4.78 -20.37 -13.78
C LYS A 120 -3.46 -20.76 -14.43
N GLU A 121 -2.65 -19.79 -14.86
CA GLU A 121 -1.33 -20.02 -15.43
C GLU A 121 -0.37 -20.64 -14.40
N VAL A 122 -0.31 -20.11 -13.18
CA VAL A 122 0.50 -20.67 -12.09
C VAL A 122 0.08 -22.10 -11.76
N LEU A 123 -1.23 -22.38 -11.73
CA LEU A 123 -1.75 -23.72 -11.49
C LEU A 123 -1.42 -24.69 -12.64
N ALA A 124 -1.50 -24.23 -13.89
CA ALA A 124 -1.18 -25.05 -15.06
C ALA A 124 0.32 -25.39 -15.14
N GLU A 125 1.19 -24.47 -14.73
CA GLU A 125 2.63 -24.72 -14.64
C GLU A 125 3.00 -25.70 -13.52
N GLY A 126 2.26 -25.70 -12.41
CA GLY A 126 2.43 -26.63 -11.29
C GLY A 126 3.73 -26.50 -10.49
N ARG A 127 4.49 -25.40 -10.68
CA ARG A 127 5.76 -25.14 -9.99
C ARG A 127 5.60 -24.38 -8.69
N LEU A 128 4.59 -23.55 -8.61
CA LEU A 128 4.29 -22.68 -7.47
C LEU A 128 2.88 -22.94 -6.93
N ARG A 129 2.66 -22.64 -5.68
CA ARG A 129 1.35 -22.72 -5.02
C ARG A 129 0.75 -21.31 -4.96
N PRO A 130 -0.38 -21.02 -5.60
CA PRO A 130 -1.12 -19.77 -5.38
C PRO A 130 -1.49 -19.62 -3.89
N ARG A 131 -1.12 -18.51 -3.24
CA ARG A 131 -1.33 -18.32 -1.81
C ARG A 131 -1.98 -17.00 -1.44
N VAL A 132 -1.51 -15.90 -2.00
CA VAL A 132 -1.91 -14.55 -1.60
C VAL A 132 -2.15 -13.69 -2.82
N VAL A 133 -3.16 -12.84 -2.79
CA VAL A 133 -3.28 -11.66 -3.63
C VAL A 133 -3.08 -10.41 -2.78
N VAL A 134 -2.20 -9.52 -3.23
CA VAL A 134 -2.02 -8.17 -2.68
C VAL A 134 -2.92 -7.23 -3.48
N ALA A 135 -3.97 -6.72 -2.87
CA ALA A 135 -4.82 -5.68 -3.45
C ALA A 135 -4.40 -4.33 -2.90
N VAL A 136 -3.97 -3.42 -3.79
CA VAL A 136 -3.48 -2.09 -3.39
C VAL A 136 -4.56 -1.06 -3.62
N ASP A 137 -4.83 -0.23 -2.62
CA ASP A 137 -5.74 0.92 -2.69
C ASP A 137 -5.01 2.12 -3.31
N LEU A 138 -4.70 2.01 -4.60
CA LEU A 138 -3.78 2.94 -5.26
C LEU A 138 -4.36 4.35 -5.34
N PHE A 139 -3.51 5.35 -5.08
CA PHE A 139 -3.84 6.78 -5.05
C PHE A 139 -4.95 7.17 -4.06
N GLY A 140 -5.37 6.22 -3.21
CA GLY A 140 -6.38 6.43 -2.18
C GLY A 140 -7.75 5.85 -2.49
N LEU A 141 -7.92 5.24 -3.66
CA LEU A 141 -9.16 4.56 -4.03
C LEU A 141 -9.10 3.09 -3.65
N PRO A 142 -10.01 2.58 -2.79
CA PRO A 142 -10.10 1.16 -2.51
C PRO A 142 -10.22 0.32 -3.78
N ALA A 143 -9.56 -0.83 -3.83
CA ALA A 143 -9.72 -1.79 -4.92
C ALA A 143 -11.15 -2.36 -4.96
N ASP A 144 -11.54 -2.97 -6.08
CA ASP A 144 -12.81 -3.72 -6.15
C ASP A 144 -12.67 -5.04 -5.36
N TYR A 145 -12.82 -4.93 -4.05
CA TYR A 145 -12.70 -6.09 -3.16
C TYR A 145 -13.78 -7.14 -3.39
N GLN A 146 -14.93 -6.80 -3.98
CA GLN A 146 -15.94 -7.79 -4.34
C GLN A 146 -15.42 -8.69 -5.47
N ALA A 147 -14.86 -8.10 -6.51
CA ALA A 147 -14.28 -8.85 -7.63
C ALA A 147 -13.03 -9.62 -7.22
N VAL A 148 -12.13 -9.01 -6.43
CA VAL A 148 -10.93 -9.68 -5.90
C VAL A 148 -11.28 -10.88 -5.03
N ARG A 149 -12.25 -10.74 -4.10
CA ARG A 149 -12.73 -11.83 -3.24
C ARG A 149 -13.34 -12.96 -4.04
N ALA A 150 -14.12 -12.69 -5.07
CA ALA A 150 -14.71 -13.72 -5.91
C ALA A 150 -13.63 -14.65 -6.54
N VAL A 151 -12.49 -14.10 -6.91
CA VAL A 151 -11.34 -14.88 -7.39
C VAL A 151 -10.63 -15.57 -6.23
N ALA A 152 -10.33 -14.84 -5.15
CA ALA A 152 -9.61 -15.38 -4.00
C ALA A 152 -10.33 -16.57 -3.38
N ASP A 153 -11.63 -16.48 -3.16
CA ASP A 153 -12.45 -17.55 -2.58
C ASP A 153 -12.49 -18.79 -3.49
N ARG A 154 -12.58 -18.58 -4.82
CA ARG A 154 -12.59 -19.69 -5.80
C ARG A 154 -11.30 -20.50 -5.77
N TYR A 155 -10.16 -19.87 -5.57
CA TYR A 155 -8.84 -20.52 -5.63
C TYR A 155 -8.17 -20.69 -4.27
N GLY A 156 -8.84 -20.33 -3.17
CA GLY A 156 -8.31 -20.45 -1.81
C GLY A 156 -7.15 -19.51 -1.50
N LEU A 157 -7.16 -18.30 -2.08
CA LEU A 157 -6.15 -17.28 -1.82
C LEU A 157 -6.52 -16.47 -0.57
N LEU A 158 -5.51 -16.07 0.18
CA LEU A 158 -5.62 -15.01 1.18
C LEU A 158 -5.55 -13.63 0.49
N VAL A 159 -6.28 -12.66 1.02
CA VAL A 159 -6.27 -11.29 0.51
C VAL A 159 -5.51 -10.39 1.47
N LEU A 160 -4.37 -9.87 1.03
CA LEU A 160 -3.61 -8.82 1.71
C LEU A 160 -4.03 -7.46 1.13
N GLU A 161 -4.65 -6.64 1.95
CA GLU A 161 -4.95 -5.27 1.57
C GLU A 161 -3.75 -4.36 1.84
N ASP A 162 -3.18 -3.76 0.80
CA ASP A 162 -2.20 -2.69 0.92
C ASP A 162 -2.91 -1.33 0.90
N GLY A 163 -3.37 -0.91 2.06
CA GLY A 163 -4.02 0.37 2.31
C GLY A 163 -3.05 1.51 2.62
N ALA A 164 -1.75 1.40 2.25
CA ALA A 164 -0.76 2.45 2.49
C ALA A 164 -1.13 3.80 1.88
N GLN A 165 -1.93 3.80 0.83
CA GLN A 165 -2.51 4.99 0.22
C GLN A 165 -4.02 5.10 0.46
N GLY A 166 -4.67 4.00 0.85
CA GLY A 166 -6.11 3.86 0.97
C GLY A 166 -6.71 4.33 2.30
N PHE A 167 -5.91 4.49 3.36
CA PHE A 167 -6.43 4.82 4.69
C PHE A 167 -7.40 6.03 4.65
N GLY A 168 -8.65 5.81 5.07
CA GLY A 168 -9.74 6.80 4.99
C GLY A 168 -10.65 6.64 3.75
N GLY A 169 -10.23 5.90 2.73
CA GLY A 169 -11.11 5.48 1.64
C GLY A 169 -12.22 4.56 2.14
N SER A 170 -13.30 4.44 1.39
CA SER A 170 -14.43 3.57 1.78
C SER A 170 -15.27 3.10 0.59
N ILE A 171 -16.00 2.01 0.81
CA ILE A 171 -16.97 1.46 -0.12
C ILE A 171 -18.31 1.35 0.60
N GLN A 172 -19.39 1.86 -0.03
CA GLN A 172 -20.75 1.66 0.46
C GLN A 172 -21.14 0.18 0.28
N MET A 173 -21.60 -0.45 1.35
CA MET A 173 -22.09 -1.82 1.29
C MET A 173 -23.47 -1.85 0.63
N ALA A 174 -23.68 -2.78 -0.29
CA ALA A 174 -25.03 -3.09 -0.74
C ALA A 174 -25.88 -3.56 0.45
N ASP A 175 -27.15 -3.17 0.49
CA ASP A 175 -28.08 -3.64 1.50
C ASP A 175 -28.09 -5.18 1.48
N GLN A 176 -27.62 -5.81 2.54
CA GLN A 176 -27.81 -7.24 2.71
C GLN A 176 -29.28 -7.46 3.07
N VAL A 177 -30.06 -7.88 2.07
CA VAL A 177 -31.42 -8.35 2.28
C VAL A 177 -31.30 -9.79 2.80
N GLY A 178 -31.63 -10.01 4.06
CA GLY A 178 -31.73 -11.36 4.62
C GLY A 178 -32.72 -12.22 3.84
N HIS A 179 -32.63 -13.55 3.95
CA HIS A 179 -33.56 -14.49 3.33
C HIS A 179 -35.03 -14.26 3.69
N ASP A 180 -35.29 -13.48 4.72
CA ASP A 180 -36.61 -13.06 5.23
C ASP A 180 -37.06 -11.68 4.74
N GLY A 181 -36.28 -11.04 3.86
CA GLY A 181 -36.59 -9.72 3.32
C GLY A 181 -36.28 -8.54 4.26
N ASN A 182 -35.71 -8.78 5.43
CA ASN A 182 -35.32 -7.73 6.36
C ASN A 182 -33.87 -7.28 6.12
N VAL A 183 -33.63 -5.97 6.15
CA VAL A 183 -32.31 -5.38 6.07
C VAL A 183 -31.55 -5.70 7.37
N ILE A 184 -30.44 -6.44 7.29
CA ILE A 184 -29.58 -6.72 8.44
C ILE A 184 -28.68 -5.49 8.64
N PRO A 185 -28.79 -4.74 9.75
CA PRO A 185 -27.88 -3.66 10.05
C PRO A 185 -26.49 -4.23 10.31
N GLY A 186 -25.58 -4.12 9.36
CA GLY A 186 -24.15 -4.32 9.61
C GLY A 186 -23.65 -3.25 10.57
N ALA A 187 -22.86 -3.61 11.58
CA ALA A 187 -22.18 -2.66 12.45
C ALA A 187 -21.22 -1.80 11.61
N SER A 188 -21.65 -0.59 11.28
CA SER A 188 -20.93 0.26 10.34
C SER A 188 -21.11 1.72 10.74
N HIS A 189 -20.03 2.44 10.71
CA HIS A 189 -20.03 3.88 10.87
C HIS A 189 -20.72 4.51 9.66
N VAL A 190 -21.80 5.22 9.87
CA VAL A 190 -22.47 6.02 8.85
C VAL A 190 -21.58 7.22 8.54
N LEU A 191 -21.15 7.36 7.28
CA LEU A 191 -20.48 8.58 6.84
C LEU A 191 -21.49 9.72 6.80
N ALA A 192 -21.10 10.92 7.23
CA ALA A 192 -21.96 12.10 7.21
C ALA A 192 -22.50 12.32 5.78
N GLY A 193 -23.82 12.29 5.63
CA GLY A 193 -24.50 12.48 4.34
C GLY A 193 -24.79 11.20 3.54
N CYS A 194 -24.54 9.99 4.08
CA CYS A 194 -24.87 8.72 3.43
C CYS A 194 -25.81 7.88 4.33
N ASP A 195 -26.98 7.53 3.80
CA ASP A 195 -27.95 6.67 4.50
C ASP A 195 -27.56 5.17 4.51
N ARG A 196 -26.45 4.77 3.85
CA ARG A 196 -26.00 3.40 3.73
C ARG A 196 -24.76 3.13 4.56
N PRO A 197 -24.66 1.93 5.21
CA PRO A 197 -23.46 1.52 5.89
C PRO A 197 -22.27 1.45 4.93
N SER A 198 -21.12 1.95 5.35
CA SER A 198 -19.88 1.90 4.57
C SER A 198 -18.79 1.12 5.30
N LYS A 199 -17.99 0.37 4.55
CA LYS A 199 -16.79 -0.30 5.03
C LYS A 199 -15.56 0.54 4.63
N ARG A 200 -14.62 0.73 5.57
CA ARG A 200 -13.43 1.56 5.33
C ARG A 200 -12.25 0.73 4.84
N ALA A 201 -11.38 1.36 4.07
CA ALA A 201 -10.06 0.82 3.73
C ALA A 201 -9.30 0.40 5.00
N CYS A 202 -8.45 -0.58 4.87
CA CYS A 202 -7.79 -1.35 5.93
C CYS A 202 -8.72 -2.35 6.66
N SER A 203 -9.91 -2.67 6.08
CA SER A 203 -10.80 -3.69 6.63
C SER A 203 -11.29 -4.70 5.60
N PHE A 204 -10.88 -4.60 4.33
CA PHE A 204 -11.37 -5.48 3.25
C PHE A 204 -10.58 -6.78 3.14
N GLY A 205 -9.26 -6.75 3.46
CA GLY A 205 -8.39 -7.93 3.43
C GLY A 205 -8.63 -8.91 4.58
N ASP A 206 -8.05 -10.11 4.49
CA ASP A 206 -7.91 -11.03 5.64
C ASP A 206 -6.92 -10.44 6.65
N ILE A 207 -5.86 -9.82 6.15
CA ILE A 207 -5.02 -8.85 6.82
C ILE A 207 -4.96 -7.60 5.93
N ALA A 208 -5.00 -6.43 6.55
CA ALA A 208 -4.76 -5.16 5.88
C ALA A 208 -3.57 -4.45 6.51
N THR A 209 -2.92 -3.60 5.72
CA THR A 209 -1.73 -2.85 6.13
C THR A 209 -1.88 -1.38 5.77
N THR A 210 -1.20 -0.50 6.49
CA THR A 210 -1.07 0.89 6.10
C THR A 210 0.31 1.45 6.43
N SER A 211 0.62 2.61 5.86
CA SER A 211 1.85 3.35 6.10
C SER A 211 1.52 4.72 6.69
N PHE A 212 2.29 5.11 7.69
CA PHE A 212 2.24 6.45 8.26
C PHE A 212 3.42 7.33 7.81
N PHE A 213 4.06 7.01 6.69
CA PHE A 213 5.05 7.91 6.08
C PHE A 213 4.45 9.32 5.93
N PRO A 214 5.20 10.42 6.18
CA PRO A 214 4.64 11.77 6.34
C PRO A 214 3.70 12.25 5.24
N ALA A 215 3.93 11.83 3.98
CA ALA A 215 3.11 12.22 2.84
C ALA A 215 1.86 11.34 2.62
N LYS A 216 1.62 10.31 3.45
CA LYS A 216 0.42 9.46 3.36
C LYS A 216 -0.84 10.20 3.83
N PRO A 217 -2.05 9.72 3.52
CA PRO A 217 -3.30 10.34 3.97
C PRO A 217 -3.30 10.63 5.47
N LEU A 218 -2.96 9.64 6.29
CA LEU A 218 -2.63 9.80 7.70
C LEU A 218 -1.13 9.52 7.87
N GLY A 219 -0.31 10.54 8.09
CA GLY A 219 1.15 10.43 8.19
C GLY A 219 1.69 10.98 9.50
N CYS A 220 2.68 10.31 10.11
CA CYS A 220 3.43 10.81 11.27
C CYS A 220 4.60 11.73 10.85
N TYR A 221 5.51 12.05 11.76
CA TYR A 221 6.69 12.87 11.48
C TYR A 221 7.97 12.03 11.47
N GLY A 222 7.91 10.92 10.76
CA GLY A 222 8.95 9.92 10.55
C GLY A 222 8.33 8.70 9.89
N ASP A 223 8.93 7.54 10.07
CA ASP A 223 8.35 6.28 9.62
C ASP A 223 7.33 5.75 10.61
N GLY A 224 6.35 5.01 10.08
CA GLY A 224 5.33 4.32 10.84
C GLY A 224 4.44 3.47 9.92
N GLY A 225 3.78 2.50 10.49
CA GLY A 225 2.82 1.65 9.81
C GLY A 225 1.91 0.93 10.81
N ALA A 226 0.90 0.24 10.27
CA ALA A 226 0.03 -0.62 11.06
C ALA A 226 -0.50 -1.79 10.25
N VAL A 227 -0.85 -2.86 10.97
CA VAL A 227 -1.51 -4.06 10.46
C VAL A 227 -2.86 -4.18 11.14
N PHE A 228 -3.90 -4.55 10.37
CA PHE A 228 -5.28 -4.67 10.80
C PHE A 228 -5.80 -6.07 10.50
N THR A 229 -6.55 -6.66 11.42
CA THR A 229 -7.20 -7.96 11.21
C THR A 229 -8.28 -8.23 12.26
N ASP A 230 -9.25 -9.06 11.92
CA ASP A 230 -10.24 -9.58 12.88
C ASP A 230 -9.80 -10.93 13.50
N ASN A 231 -8.71 -11.52 13.01
CA ASN A 231 -8.23 -12.83 13.42
C ASN A 231 -7.28 -12.74 14.63
N ASP A 232 -7.68 -13.35 15.75
CA ASP A 232 -6.91 -13.33 17.01
C ASP A 232 -5.54 -14.02 16.91
N GLU A 233 -5.45 -15.12 16.15
CA GLU A 233 -4.21 -15.87 16.00
C GLU A 233 -3.18 -15.08 15.19
N TRP A 234 -3.60 -14.46 14.08
CA TRP A 234 -2.72 -13.63 13.27
C TRP A 234 -2.28 -12.38 14.03
N ALA A 235 -3.21 -11.75 14.77
CA ALA A 235 -2.87 -10.61 15.62
C ALA A 235 -1.79 -10.98 16.66
N ALA A 236 -1.92 -12.15 17.31
CA ALA A 236 -0.93 -12.65 18.26
C ALA A 236 0.43 -12.95 17.61
N LEU A 237 0.43 -13.54 16.41
CA LEU A 237 1.65 -13.80 15.63
C LEU A 237 2.36 -12.50 15.23
N ILE A 238 1.62 -11.54 14.68
CA ILE A 238 2.13 -10.22 14.27
C ILE A 238 2.72 -9.49 15.48
N ASN A 239 2.00 -9.49 16.61
CA ASN A 239 2.49 -8.87 17.84
C ASN A 239 3.78 -9.50 18.36
N SER A 240 3.95 -10.81 18.19
CA SER A 240 5.20 -11.50 18.50
C SER A 240 6.31 -11.13 17.50
N TYR A 241 6.03 -11.21 16.19
CA TYR A 241 7.02 -10.93 15.15
C TYR A 241 7.57 -9.51 15.20
N ARG A 242 6.73 -8.48 15.45
CA ARG A 242 7.20 -7.07 15.53
C ARG A 242 8.14 -6.78 16.68
N VAL A 243 8.27 -7.72 17.65
CA VAL A 243 9.13 -7.61 18.83
C VAL A 243 10.05 -8.85 18.91
N HIS A 244 10.84 -9.10 17.84
CA HIS A 244 11.84 -10.16 17.77
C HIS A 244 11.30 -11.58 17.94
N GLY A 245 10.04 -11.85 17.60
CA GLY A 245 9.44 -13.18 17.78
C GLY A 245 9.25 -13.56 19.25
N LYS A 246 8.98 -12.57 20.12
CA LYS A 246 8.83 -12.74 21.56
C LYS A 246 7.70 -13.72 21.89
N GLY A 247 7.97 -14.64 22.80
CA GLY A 247 7.02 -15.50 23.46
C GLY A 247 6.41 -14.87 24.71
N THR A 248 6.21 -15.65 25.75
CA THR A 248 5.55 -15.21 26.99
C THR A 248 6.43 -14.39 27.93
N PHE A 249 7.76 -14.57 27.90
CA PHE A 249 8.72 -13.87 28.77
C PHE A 249 9.59 -12.89 27.97
N LYS A 250 10.27 -11.98 28.68
CA LYS A 250 11.06 -10.90 28.08
C LYS A 250 12.18 -11.38 27.14
N TYR A 251 12.81 -12.51 27.43
CA TYR A 251 13.93 -13.07 26.67
C TYR A 251 13.61 -14.44 26.05
N ASP A 252 12.34 -14.79 25.95
CA ASP A 252 11.84 -15.98 25.30
C ASP A 252 11.47 -15.63 23.84
N ASN A 253 12.42 -15.85 22.93
CA ASN A 253 12.20 -15.61 21.50
C ASN A 253 11.88 -16.95 20.83
N VAL A 254 10.61 -17.20 20.56
CA VAL A 254 10.09 -18.48 20.06
C VAL A 254 10.04 -18.57 18.54
N ARG A 255 10.34 -17.46 17.84
CA ARG A 255 10.43 -17.38 16.37
C ARG A 255 11.37 -16.26 15.94
N ILE A 256 11.80 -16.31 14.67
CA ILE A 256 12.61 -15.23 14.10
C ILE A 256 11.68 -14.09 13.70
N GLY A 257 11.83 -12.94 14.34
CA GLY A 257 11.00 -11.75 14.13
C GLY A 257 11.82 -10.52 13.72
N LEU A 258 11.18 -9.35 13.82
CA LEU A 258 11.72 -8.05 13.46
C LEU A 258 11.81 -7.14 14.68
N ASN A 259 12.59 -6.10 14.59
CA ASN A 259 12.48 -4.93 15.46
C ASN A 259 11.60 -3.89 14.77
N SER A 260 10.28 -4.07 14.84
CA SER A 260 9.32 -3.27 14.11
C SER A 260 8.22 -2.75 15.03
N ARG A 261 8.43 -1.56 15.57
CA ARG A 261 7.55 -0.89 16.54
C ARG A 261 7.37 0.56 16.14
N LEU A 262 6.20 1.12 16.39
CA LEU A 262 5.98 2.55 16.30
C LEU A 262 6.49 3.22 17.58
N ASP A 263 7.27 4.29 17.43
CA ASP A 263 7.74 5.08 18.56
C ASP A 263 6.58 5.85 19.21
N THR A 264 6.63 5.99 20.55
CA THR A 264 5.57 6.65 21.31
C THR A 264 5.32 8.11 20.88
N VAL A 265 6.39 8.81 20.48
CA VAL A 265 6.27 10.19 19.98
C VAL A 265 5.48 10.22 18.67
N GLN A 266 5.71 9.27 17.76
CA GLN A 266 4.97 9.16 16.51
C GLN A 266 3.49 8.79 16.76
N ALA A 267 3.24 7.93 17.74
CA ALA A 267 1.88 7.58 18.15
C ALA A 267 1.12 8.80 18.68
N ALA A 268 1.76 9.63 19.52
CA ALA A 268 1.17 10.87 20.05
C ALA A 268 0.83 11.86 18.92
N ILE A 269 1.69 11.99 17.91
CA ILE A 269 1.44 12.80 16.72
C ILE A 269 0.23 12.27 15.94
N LEU A 270 0.19 10.96 15.72
CA LEU A 270 -0.88 10.30 14.95
C LEU A 270 -2.24 10.44 15.63
N GLN A 271 -2.33 10.40 16.96
CA GLN A 271 -3.60 10.63 17.68
C GLN A 271 -4.19 12.00 17.36
N VAL A 272 -3.38 13.06 17.39
CA VAL A 272 -3.83 14.42 17.03
C VAL A 272 -4.26 14.49 15.57
N LYS A 273 -3.45 13.91 14.67
CA LYS A 273 -3.72 13.95 13.23
C LYS A 273 -4.91 13.07 12.83
N LEU A 274 -5.13 11.92 13.48
CA LEU A 274 -6.28 11.05 13.24
C LEU A 274 -7.60 11.80 13.55
N LYS A 275 -7.62 12.57 14.63
CA LYS A 275 -8.77 13.40 14.98
C LYS A 275 -9.08 14.42 13.88
N ALA A 276 -8.10 15.23 13.47
CA ALA A 276 -8.27 16.21 12.40
C ALA A 276 -8.64 15.55 11.06
N PHE A 277 -8.02 14.41 10.73
CA PHE A 277 -8.31 13.63 9.53
C PHE A 277 -9.76 13.16 9.49
N ALA A 278 -10.28 12.63 10.60
CA ALA A 278 -11.64 12.15 10.70
C ALA A 278 -12.69 13.27 10.75
N GLU A 279 -12.36 14.42 11.36
CA GLU A 279 -13.30 15.51 11.57
C GLU A 279 -13.47 16.43 10.34
N TYR A 280 -12.39 16.67 9.55
CA TYR A 280 -12.48 17.61 8.41
C TYR A 280 -11.49 17.36 7.26
N GLU A 281 -10.24 16.92 7.49
CA GLU A 281 -9.23 16.86 6.43
C GLU A 281 -9.64 15.92 5.27
N LEU A 282 -10.33 14.81 5.59
CA LEU A 282 -10.80 13.87 4.57
C LEU A 282 -11.93 14.47 3.71
N ASP A 283 -12.78 15.32 4.26
CA ASP A 283 -13.82 16.02 3.53
C ASP A 283 -13.23 17.13 2.68
N ASP A 284 -12.31 17.92 3.24
CA ASP A 284 -11.64 19.02 2.55
C ASP A 284 -10.84 18.54 1.32
N ILE A 285 -10.12 17.42 1.45
CA ILE A 285 -9.35 16.88 0.31
C ILE A 285 -10.28 16.33 -0.79
N ASN A 286 -11.43 15.75 -0.44
CA ASN A 286 -12.43 15.32 -1.42
C ASN A 286 -13.04 16.53 -2.15
N ALA A 287 -13.42 17.59 -1.43
CA ALA A 287 -13.92 18.82 -2.04
C ALA A 287 -12.88 19.47 -2.97
N ALA A 288 -11.60 19.44 -2.62
CA ALA A 288 -10.52 19.93 -3.48
C ALA A 288 -10.36 19.08 -4.76
N ALA A 289 -10.45 17.75 -4.64
CA ALA A 289 -10.37 16.84 -5.78
C ALA A 289 -11.56 17.01 -6.75
N GLU A 290 -12.77 17.22 -6.23
CA GLU A 290 -13.95 17.54 -7.03
C GLU A 290 -13.75 18.81 -7.86
N LYS A 291 -13.23 19.88 -7.26
CA LYS A 291 -12.90 21.12 -7.95
C LYS A 291 -11.89 20.93 -9.08
N TYR A 292 -10.86 20.12 -8.89
CA TYR A 292 -9.94 19.75 -9.96
C TYR A 292 -10.67 19.03 -11.11
N THR A 293 -11.47 18.02 -10.77
CA THR A 293 -12.22 17.24 -11.76
C THR A 293 -13.17 18.11 -12.58
N GLU A 294 -13.95 18.99 -11.95
CA GLU A 294 -14.85 19.93 -12.64
C GLU A 294 -14.10 20.83 -13.63
N ARG A 295 -12.91 21.30 -13.24
CA ARG A 295 -12.11 22.21 -14.06
C ARG A 295 -11.33 21.54 -15.18
N LEU A 296 -11.02 20.24 -15.06
CA LEU A 296 -10.10 19.53 -15.97
C LEU A 296 -10.76 18.48 -16.85
N LYS A 297 -11.96 17.98 -16.53
CA LYS A 297 -12.64 16.86 -17.22
C LYS A 297 -12.76 17.01 -18.74
N ASP A 298 -12.86 18.26 -19.26
CA ASP A 298 -12.98 18.55 -20.68
C ASP A 298 -11.63 18.78 -21.37
N ILE A 299 -10.51 18.58 -20.66
CA ILE A 299 -9.14 18.90 -21.12
C ILE A 299 -8.23 17.69 -21.06
N VAL A 300 -8.34 16.90 -19.99
CA VAL A 300 -7.48 15.75 -19.73
C VAL A 300 -8.29 14.68 -19.00
N ALA A 301 -7.90 13.41 -19.15
CA ALA A 301 -8.53 12.31 -18.42
C ALA A 301 -8.23 12.43 -16.91
N THR A 302 -9.27 12.76 -16.15
CA THR A 302 -9.24 12.89 -14.68
C THR A 302 -9.44 11.53 -14.01
N PRO A 303 -9.07 11.39 -12.71
CA PRO A 303 -9.35 10.18 -11.93
C PRO A 303 -10.86 9.86 -11.92
N VAL A 304 -11.16 8.55 -11.93
CA VAL A 304 -12.54 8.04 -11.85
C VAL A 304 -12.79 7.46 -10.48
N ILE A 305 -13.86 7.91 -9.83
CA ILE A 305 -14.35 7.32 -8.58
C ILE A 305 -15.63 6.57 -8.90
N PRO A 306 -15.67 5.23 -8.80
CA PRO A 306 -16.89 4.46 -9.05
C PRO A 306 -18.00 4.81 -8.06
N THR A 307 -19.25 4.64 -8.48
CA THR A 307 -20.41 4.88 -7.61
C THR A 307 -20.33 4.03 -6.36
N GLY A 308 -20.54 4.64 -5.20
CA GLY A 308 -20.45 3.97 -3.90
C GLY A 308 -19.05 3.91 -3.33
N PHE A 309 -18.04 4.40 -4.04
CA PHE A 309 -16.67 4.50 -3.53
C PHE A 309 -16.36 5.93 -3.05
N ARG A 310 -15.46 6.02 -2.09
CA ARG A 310 -14.85 7.26 -1.63
C ARG A 310 -13.33 7.09 -1.56
N SER A 311 -12.59 8.03 -2.15
CA SER A 311 -11.13 8.02 -2.11
C SER A 311 -10.60 8.82 -0.92
N SER A 312 -9.45 8.42 -0.39
CA SER A 312 -8.67 9.22 0.55
C SER A 312 -7.73 10.22 -0.16
N TRP A 313 -7.66 10.15 -1.49
CA TRP A 313 -6.88 11.06 -2.32
C TRP A 313 -5.41 11.19 -1.88
N ALA A 314 -4.73 10.06 -1.71
CA ALA A 314 -3.28 10.08 -1.52
C ALA A 314 -2.58 10.85 -2.65
N GLN A 315 -3.06 10.71 -3.89
CA GLN A 315 -2.67 11.50 -5.06
C GLN A 315 -3.88 11.82 -5.94
N TYR A 316 -3.83 12.96 -6.64
CA TYR A 316 -4.72 13.29 -7.75
C TYR A 316 -3.96 13.11 -9.06
N THR A 317 -4.17 11.98 -9.74
CA THR A 317 -3.37 11.55 -10.89
C THR A 317 -4.16 11.64 -12.18
N ILE A 318 -3.75 12.52 -13.09
CA ILE A 318 -4.32 12.66 -14.44
C ILE A 318 -3.59 11.76 -15.44
N LYS A 319 -4.27 11.41 -16.54
CA LYS A 319 -3.69 10.62 -17.63
C LYS A 319 -3.55 11.48 -18.88
N LEU A 320 -2.34 11.60 -19.40
CA LEU A 320 -2.01 12.28 -20.64
C LEU A 320 -2.10 11.31 -21.83
N LYS A 321 -2.03 11.83 -23.05
CA LYS A 321 -2.08 11.02 -24.27
C LYS A 321 -0.89 10.06 -24.39
N ASP A 322 0.31 10.58 -24.12
CA ASP A 322 1.58 9.88 -24.27
C ASP A 322 2.68 10.50 -23.39
N ALA A 323 3.86 9.90 -23.39
CA ALA A 323 5.00 10.36 -22.61
C ALA A 323 5.46 11.77 -23.02
N ALA A 324 5.42 12.11 -24.30
CA ALA A 324 5.88 13.41 -24.78
C ALA A 324 4.97 14.54 -24.24
N GLN A 325 3.65 14.33 -24.25
CA GLN A 325 2.70 15.29 -23.67
C GLN A 325 2.87 15.39 -22.14
N ARG A 326 3.06 14.24 -21.44
CA ARG A 326 3.30 14.21 -20.01
C ARG A 326 4.55 15.00 -19.64
N ASP A 327 5.69 14.79 -20.34
CA ASP A 327 6.96 15.43 -20.06
C ASP A 327 6.90 16.93 -20.36
N ALA A 328 6.25 17.32 -21.47
CA ALA A 328 6.03 18.71 -21.81
C ALA A 328 5.18 19.44 -20.75
N LEU A 329 4.10 18.82 -20.28
CA LEU A 329 3.26 19.38 -19.22
C LEU A 329 4.03 19.49 -17.91
N GLN A 330 4.76 18.45 -17.50
CA GLN A 330 5.56 18.47 -16.28
C GLN A 330 6.61 19.59 -16.30
N ALA A 331 7.31 19.78 -17.44
CA ALA A 331 8.28 20.86 -17.61
C ALA A 331 7.64 22.25 -17.53
N ALA A 332 6.47 22.44 -18.12
CA ALA A 332 5.73 23.71 -18.08
C ALA A 332 5.25 24.03 -16.66
N LEU A 333 4.67 23.05 -15.95
CA LEU A 333 4.27 23.23 -14.55
C LEU A 333 5.46 23.60 -13.66
N LYS A 334 6.60 22.93 -13.84
CA LYS A 334 7.84 23.23 -13.13
C LYS A 334 8.32 24.66 -13.40
N ALA A 335 8.22 25.14 -14.63
CA ALA A 335 8.61 26.51 -15.01
C ALA A 335 7.72 27.57 -14.33
N GLU A 336 6.46 27.25 -14.05
CA GLU A 336 5.53 28.12 -13.28
C GLU A 336 5.63 27.88 -11.75
N GLY A 337 6.59 27.08 -11.26
CA GLY A 337 6.76 26.78 -9.82
C GLY A 337 5.69 25.87 -9.24
N ILE A 338 5.00 25.10 -10.09
CA ILE A 338 3.97 24.14 -9.70
C ILE A 338 4.61 22.76 -9.63
N PRO A 339 4.68 22.12 -8.43
CA PRO A 339 5.24 20.78 -8.30
C PRO A 339 4.29 19.74 -8.90
N SER A 340 4.85 18.74 -9.57
CA SER A 340 4.11 17.57 -10.07
C SER A 340 5.01 16.34 -10.05
N MET A 341 4.42 15.16 -9.93
CA MET A 341 5.16 13.91 -9.74
C MET A 341 4.64 12.81 -10.68
N VAL A 342 5.53 11.94 -11.13
CA VAL A 342 5.17 10.74 -11.88
C VAL A 342 5.15 9.54 -10.93
N TYR A 343 3.99 9.01 -10.64
CA TYR A 343 3.77 7.80 -9.86
C TYR A 343 3.00 6.80 -10.72
N TYR A 344 3.68 5.75 -11.28
CA TYR A 344 5.11 5.41 -11.21
C TYR A 344 5.71 5.40 -12.61
N PRO A 345 7.00 5.73 -12.79
CA PRO A 345 7.58 5.88 -14.13
C PRO A 345 7.93 4.55 -14.80
N LYS A 346 7.88 3.42 -14.07
CA LYS A 346 8.27 2.10 -14.53
C LYS A 346 7.42 1.03 -13.84
N PRO A 347 6.84 0.07 -14.59
CA PRO A 347 6.08 -1.02 -13.98
C PRO A 347 7.01 -1.97 -13.20
N LEU A 348 6.44 -2.73 -12.25
CA LEU A 348 7.27 -3.53 -11.34
C LEU A 348 8.01 -4.66 -12.06
N HIS A 349 7.38 -5.35 -13.02
CA HIS A 349 8.01 -6.43 -13.76
C HIS A 349 9.25 -6.00 -14.56
N LEU A 350 9.39 -4.70 -14.88
CA LEU A 350 10.57 -4.14 -15.55
C LEU A 350 11.62 -3.60 -14.57
N GLN A 351 11.37 -3.60 -13.26
CA GLN A 351 12.38 -3.18 -12.28
C GLN A 351 13.55 -4.16 -12.28
N THR A 352 14.78 -3.64 -12.28
CA THR A 352 16.00 -4.46 -12.34
C THR A 352 16.08 -5.48 -11.21
N ALA A 353 15.54 -5.15 -10.03
CA ALA A 353 15.51 -6.04 -8.88
C ALA A 353 14.69 -7.33 -9.14
N PHE A 354 13.65 -7.27 -9.98
CA PHE A 354 12.84 -8.45 -10.33
C PHE A 354 13.33 -9.17 -11.60
N ALA A 355 14.26 -8.56 -12.35
CA ALA A 355 14.93 -9.21 -13.48
C ALA A 355 16.13 -10.06 -13.02
N ASP A 356 16.57 -9.93 -11.76
CA ASP A 356 17.67 -10.73 -11.20
C ASP A 356 17.18 -12.19 -10.99
N PRO A 357 17.81 -13.17 -11.65
CA PRO A 357 17.46 -14.59 -11.49
C PRO A 357 17.69 -15.12 -10.06
N HIS A 358 18.37 -14.37 -9.20
CA HIS A 358 18.60 -14.71 -7.79
C HIS A 358 17.51 -14.17 -6.84
N VAL A 359 16.59 -13.35 -7.32
CA VAL A 359 15.45 -12.89 -6.52
C VAL A 359 14.54 -14.10 -6.24
N GLY A 360 14.45 -14.50 -4.97
CA GLY A 360 13.68 -15.67 -4.53
C GLY A 360 14.48 -16.99 -4.46
N LEU A 361 15.75 -17.00 -4.86
CA LEU A 361 16.62 -18.19 -4.69
C LEU A 361 17.45 -18.03 -3.41
N ARG A 362 17.07 -18.75 -2.35
CA ARG A 362 18.04 -19.06 -1.29
C ARG A 362 19.10 -20.00 -1.87
N PRO A 363 20.39 -19.86 -1.50
CA PRO A 363 21.40 -20.84 -1.88
C PRO A 363 20.92 -22.25 -1.46
N PRO A 364 21.16 -23.29 -2.28
CA PRO A 364 20.76 -24.65 -1.95
C PRO A 364 21.30 -25.02 -0.57
N GLN A 365 20.40 -25.34 0.35
CA GLN A 365 20.75 -25.95 1.63
C GLN A 365 20.97 -27.43 1.38
N ASP A 366 22.00 -28.01 2.00
CA ASP A 366 22.12 -29.48 2.02
C ASP A 366 20.93 -30.09 2.80
N ASP A 367 20.72 -31.39 2.70
CA ASP A 367 19.64 -32.14 3.37
C ASP A 367 19.65 -31.98 4.93
N LYS A 368 20.62 -31.26 5.48
CA LYS A 368 20.76 -30.94 6.90
C LYS A 368 20.59 -29.44 7.21
N GLY A 369 20.26 -28.61 6.22
CA GLY A 369 20.05 -27.16 6.41
C GLY A 369 21.34 -26.36 6.63
N THR A 370 22.50 -26.89 6.30
CA THR A 370 23.80 -26.25 6.53
C THR A 370 24.28 -25.54 5.27
N VAL A 371 24.57 -24.26 5.34
CA VAL A 371 25.24 -23.52 4.26
C VAL A 371 26.73 -23.86 4.29
N ARG A 372 27.27 -24.55 3.27
CA ARG A 372 28.70 -24.79 3.14
C ARG A 372 29.39 -23.50 2.69
N VAL A 373 30.16 -22.92 3.58
CA VAL A 373 31.02 -21.78 3.27
C VAL A 373 32.46 -22.31 3.22
N HIS A 374 33.16 -22.12 2.10
CA HIS A 374 34.58 -22.42 1.99
C HIS A 374 35.43 -21.17 2.27
N GLN A 375 36.53 -21.31 2.95
CA GLN A 375 37.57 -20.27 3.03
C GLN A 375 38.58 -20.52 1.88
N ASP A 376 38.94 -19.45 1.15
CA ASP A 376 40.05 -19.49 0.19
C ASP A 376 41.39 -19.51 0.93
N ASP A 377 42.47 -19.76 0.19
CA ASP A 377 43.84 -19.80 0.73
C ASP A 377 44.32 -18.47 1.35
N LYS A 378 43.51 -17.42 1.26
CA LYS A 378 43.73 -16.10 1.86
C LYS A 378 42.78 -15.83 3.05
N GLY A 379 42.07 -16.84 3.52
CA GLY A 379 41.16 -16.74 4.68
C GLY A 379 39.84 -15.99 4.41
N ARG A 380 39.47 -15.76 3.16
CA ARG A 380 38.22 -15.10 2.77
C ARG A 380 37.13 -16.14 2.58
N PHE A 381 35.95 -15.87 3.09
CA PHE A 381 34.76 -16.71 2.84
C PHE A 381 34.32 -16.56 1.37
N VAL A 382 34.30 -17.68 0.65
CA VAL A 382 33.88 -17.76 -0.76
C VAL A 382 32.69 -18.71 -0.83
N LEU A 383 31.62 -18.29 -1.47
CA LEU A 383 30.54 -19.22 -1.84
C LEU A 383 31.02 -20.16 -2.94
N PRO A 384 30.62 -21.45 -2.94
CA PRO A 384 30.99 -22.38 -3.99
C PRO A 384 30.57 -21.80 -5.35
N GLN A 385 31.53 -21.57 -6.23
CA GLN A 385 31.26 -21.40 -7.65
C GLN A 385 31.07 -22.80 -8.22
N ASP A 386 29.83 -23.24 -8.32
CA ASP A 386 29.51 -24.47 -9.02
C ASP A 386 29.35 -24.13 -10.51
N ASP A 387 30.44 -24.32 -11.24
CA ASP A 387 30.51 -24.13 -12.71
C ASP A 387 29.58 -25.10 -13.47
N SER A 388 28.94 -26.06 -12.78
CA SER A 388 27.99 -27.01 -13.38
C SER A 388 26.55 -26.51 -13.50
N LEU A 389 26.22 -25.39 -12.81
CA LEU A 389 24.94 -24.71 -12.92
C LEU A 389 25.03 -23.48 -13.86
N SER A 390 25.50 -23.71 -15.09
CA SER A 390 25.26 -22.74 -16.15
C SER A 390 23.79 -22.81 -16.54
N PHE A 391 22.94 -22.11 -15.77
CA PHE A 391 21.64 -21.70 -16.28
C PHE A 391 21.90 -20.76 -17.45
N ARG A 392 21.89 -21.31 -18.67
CA ARG A 392 21.68 -20.48 -19.85
C ARG A 392 20.31 -19.86 -19.66
N ALA A 393 20.29 -18.57 -19.28
CA ALA A 393 19.11 -17.75 -19.45
C ALA A 393 18.72 -17.86 -20.92
N GLU A 394 17.63 -18.56 -21.20
CA GLU A 394 17.11 -18.58 -22.57
C GLU A 394 16.73 -17.15 -22.95
N PRO A 395 17.17 -16.62 -24.11
CA PRO A 395 16.81 -15.28 -24.57
C PRO A 395 15.30 -15.05 -24.71
N GLN A 396 14.48 -16.10 -24.57
CA GLN A 396 13.02 -16.05 -24.62
C GLN A 396 12.37 -15.53 -23.33
N ALA A 397 13.09 -15.42 -22.20
CA ALA A 397 12.51 -14.86 -20.98
C ALA A 397 12.30 -13.34 -21.07
N GLU A 398 13.21 -12.62 -21.75
CA GLU A 398 13.08 -11.16 -21.94
C GLU A 398 11.89 -10.77 -22.83
N SER A 399 11.56 -11.58 -23.85
CA SER A 399 10.44 -11.27 -24.76
C SER A 399 9.06 -11.61 -24.19
N ARG A 400 8.97 -12.50 -23.20
CA ARG A 400 7.71 -12.84 -22.53
C ARG A 400 7.25 -11.79 -21.53
N ASN A 401 8.19 -11.07 -20.90
CA ASN A 401 7.87 -10.06 -19.89
C ASN A 401 7.32 -8.74 -20.45
N LEU A 402 7.60 -8.40 -21.71
CA LEU A 402 7.21 -7.12 -22.31
C LEU A 402 5.70 -6.96 -22.58
N ASN A 403 4.92 -8.03 -22.53
CA ASN A 403 3.46 -8.04 -22.80
C ASN A 403 2.60 -8.52 -21.62
N LEU A 404 3.18 -8.75 -20.44
CA LEU A 404 2.44 -9.33 -19.31
C LEU A 404 1.39 -8.37 -18.74
N CYS A 405 1.71 -7.07 -18.64
CA CYS A 405 0.85 -6.05 -18.06
C CYS A 405 0.82 -4.81 -18.96
N PRO A 406 0.12 -4.86 -20.10
CA PRO A 406 0.12 -3.76 -21.08
C PRO A 406 -0.49 -2.46 -20.56
N VAL A 407 -1.52 -2.53 -19.70
CA VAL A 407 -2.14 -1.34 -19.11
C VAL A 407 -1.19 -0.67 -18.12
N ALA A 408 -0.59 -1.43 -17.20
CA ALA A 408 0.41 -0.94 -16.27
C ALA A 408 1.59 -0.24 -17.00
N THR A 409 2.11 -0.90 -18.05
CA THR A 409 3.18 -0.35 -18.87
C THR A 409 2.77 0.96 -19.57
N SER A 410 1.57 1.01 -20.13
CA SER A 410 1.02 2.22 -20.76
C SER A 410 0.87 3.35 -19.76
N LEU A 411 0.30 3.09 -18.58
CA LEU A 411 0.11 4.09 -17.52
C LEU A 411 1.43 4.71 -17.06
N CYS A 412 2.49 3.94 -16.89
CA CYS A 412 3.81 4.44 -16.48
C CYS A 412 4.34 5.54 -17.41
N SER A 413 3.97 5.53 -18.67
CA SER A 413 4.42 6.51 -19.66
C SER A 413 3.63 7.82 -19.63
N ARG A 414 2.40 7.86 -19.10
CA ARG A 414 1.45 8.96 -19.34
C ARG A 414 0.72 9.51 -18.12
N VAL A 415 0.99 9.00 -16.92
CA VAL A 415 0.42 9.54 -15.68
C VAL A 415 1.20 10.74 -15.15
N LEU A 416 0.49 11.68 -14.53
CA LEU A 416 1.05 12.81 -13.81
C LEU A 416 0.18 13.17 -12.62
N SER A 417 0.77 13.20 -11.43
CA SER A 417 0.09 13.58 -10.20
C SER A 417 0.23 15.07 -9.92
N LEU A 418 -0.87 15.72 -9.58
CA LEU A 418 -0.98 17.13 -9.29
C LEU A 418 -0.93 17.41 -7.78
N PRO A 419 -0.59 18.63 -7.34
CA PRO A 419 -0.62 18.99 -5.93
C PRO A 419 -2.02 18.83 -5.35
N LEU A 420 -2.16 18.06 -4.28
CA LEU A 420 -3.43 17.90 -3.57
C LEU A 420 -3.18 17.63 -2.09
N HIS A 421 -3.84 18.42 -1.22
CA HIS A 421 -3.83 18.27 0.23
C HIS A 421 -5.04 18.99 0.84
N PRO A 422 -5.45 18.71 2.09
CA PRO A 422 -6.65 19.29 2.70
C PRO A 422 -6.64 20.83 2.78
N TYR A 423 -5.48 21.44 2.78
CA TYR A 423 -5.27 22.89 2.95
C TYR A 423 -5.03 23.63 1.63
N ILE A 424 -5.23 23.00 0.47
CA ILE A 424 -5.05 23.66 -0.82
C ILE A 424 -6.16 24.67 -1.05
N THR A 425 -5.80 25.89 -1.47
CA THR A 425 -6.79 26.94 -1.71
C THR A 425 -7.39 26.83 -3.11
N GLU A 426 -8.57 27.40 -3.30
CA GLU A 426 -9.22 27.45 -4.62
C GLU A 426 -8.35 28.20 -5.64
N GLU A 427 -7.71 29.30 -5.24
CA GLU A 427 -6.77 30.06 -6.06
C GLU A 427 -5.58 29.19 -6.52
N GLN A 428 -5.06 28.33 -5.64
CA GLN A 428 -4.00 27.40 -6.01
C GLN A 428 -4.47 26.35 -7.01
N ILE A 429 -5.70 25.82 -6.84
CA ILE A 429 -6.32 24.91 -7.79
C ILE A 429 -6.50 25.59 -9.16
N ASP A 430 -6.99 26.82 -9.17
CA ASP A 430 -7.16 27.60 -10.41
C ASP A 430 -5.83 27.86 -11.10
N THR A 431 -4.78 28.17 -10.34
CA THR A 431 -3.43 28.36 -10.88
C THR A 431 -2.94 27.10 -11.60
N VAL A 432 -3.07 25.92 -10.98
CA VAL A 432 -2.70 24.64 -11.59
C VAL A 432 -3.51 24.35 -12.83
N CYS A 433 -4.85 24.49 -12.76
CA CYS A 433 -5.74 24.23 -13.88
C CYS A 433 -5.47 25.17 -15.07
N ASN A 434 -5.19 26.44 -14.83
CA ASN A 434 -4.87 27.40 -15.88
C ASN A 434 -3.54 27.09 -16.55
N ALA A 435 -2.52 26.68 -15.78
CA ALA A 435 -1.25 26.23 -16.33
C ALA A 435 -1.43 25.00 -17.25
N ILE A 436 -2.22 24.03 -16.84
CA ILE A 436 -2.56 22.84 -17.64
C ILE A 436 -3.28 23.24 -18.92
N ARG A 437 -4.28 24.14 -18.85
CA ARG A 437 -5.03 24.61 -20.03
C ARG A 437 -4.15 25.28 -21.06
N LYS A 438 -3.13 26.06 -20.65
CA LYS A 438 -2.19 26.72 -21.57
C LYS A 438 -1.37 25.72 -22.39
N VAL A 439 -1.09 24.54 -21.84
CA VAL A 439 -0.23 23.53 -22.49
C VAL A 439 -1.02 22.55 -23.33
N LEU A 440 -2.23 22.19 -22.92
CA LEU A 440 -3.04 21.13 -23.54
C LEU A 440 -4.09 21.61 -24.53
N ARG A 441 -4.35 22.91 -24.59
CA ARG A 441 -5.19 23.56 -25.63
C ARG A 441 -4.34 24.17 -26.71
#